data_8e448a33708915cc61af0cd801b95493
#
_entry.id   8e448a33708915cc61af0cd801b95493
#
_cell.length_a   1.000
_cell.length_b   1.000
_cell.length_c   1.000
_cell.angle_alpha   90.00
_cell.angle_beta   90.00
_cell.angle_gamma   90.00
#
_symmetry.space_group_name_H-M   'P 1'
#
loop_
_entity.id
_entity.type
_entity.pdbx_description
1 polymer ?
#
loop_
_entity_poly.entity_id
_entity_poly.type
_entity_poly.pdbx_seq_one_letter_code
_entity_poly.pdbx_strand_id
1 'polypeptide(L)'
;MERRLIPGHSPYEAVVGFSRAVVAGDRVHVAGTAPIPVEGDPPEGAYDQTRLCLEIIGGALERAGATFADVVRTRTYLTEAEDWPEAGRAHGEVFGEIRPASTCVVVKALVDPRFRVEIEAEAVLSP
;
A
#
# COMPACT_ATOMS: atom_id res chain seq x y z
N MET A 1 11.37 -12.64 19.15
CA MET A 1 10.70 -12.53 17.86
C MET A 1 11.61 -11.83 16.87
N GLU A 2 11.86 -12.43 15.76
CA GLU A 2 12.69 -11.83 14.72
C GLU A 2 11.97 -10.69 14.02
N ARG A 3 12.74 -9.70 13.63
CA ARG A 3 12.26 -8.64 12.74
C ARG A 3 13.05 -8.72 11.45
N ARG A 4 12.34 -8.65 10.33
CA ARG A 4 12.97 -8.60 9.02
C ARG A 4 12.46 -7.37 8.27
N LEU A 5 13.40 -6.57 7.78
CA LEU A 5 13.07 -5.33 7.08
C LEU A 5 13.04 -5.59 5.58
N ILE A 6 11.97 -5.15 4.93
CA ILE A 6 11.81 -5.28 3.48
C ILE A 6 12.02 -3.89 2.87
N PRO A 7 13.10 -3.67 2.11
CA PRO A 7 13.33 -2.37 1.48
C PRO A 7 12.46 -2.20 0.24
N GLY A 8 12.21 -0.96 -0.13
CA GLY A 8 11.53 -0.58 -1.35
C GLY A 8 12.38 0.36 -2.17
N HIS A 9 11.76 1.05 -3.13
CA HIS A 9 12.44 2.00 -3.99
C HIS A 9 12.06 3.46 -3.69
N SER A 10 11.32 3.71 -2.62
CA SER A 10 10.92 5.07 -2.26
C SER A 10 12.13 5.88 -1.79
N PRO A 11 12.31 7.11 -2.31
CA PRO A 11 13.41 7.96 -1.87
C PRO A 11 13.27 8.43 -0.42
N TYR A 12 12.10 8.27 0.18
CA TYR A 12 11.83 8.72 1.53
C TYR A 12 12.31 7.73 2.60
N GLU A 13 12.54 6.47 2.24
CA GLU A 13 12.86 5.43 3.24
C GLU A 13 14.11 5.73 4.04
N ALA A 14 15.20 6.05 3.37
CA ALA A 14 16.48 6.33 4.04
C ALA A 14 16.44 7.66 4.81
N VAL A 15 15.79 8.68 4.24
CA VAL A 15 15.75 10.02 4.84
C VAL A 15 14.87 10.04 6.09
N VAL A 16 13.71 9.43 6.03
CA VAL A 16 12.74 9.40 7.13
C VAL A 16 13.06 8.31 8.14
N GLY A 17 13.64 7.22 7.68
CA GLY A 17 14.00 6.11 8.57
C GLY A 17 12.91 5.07 8.69
N PHE A 18 12.38 4.60 7.54
CA PHE A 18 11.39 3.52 7.56
C PHE A 18 11.69 2.48 6.48
N SER A 19 11.04 1.34 6.58
CA SER A 19 11.14 0.26 5.61
C SER A 19 9.83 0.14 4.83
N ARG A 20 9.86 -0.42 3.62
CA ARG A 20 8.64 -0.64 2.85
C ARG A 20 7.71 -1.59 3.59
N ALA A 21 8.25 -2.59 4.25
CA ALA A 21 7.47 -3.48 5.09
C ALA A 21 8.37 -4.03 6.21
N VAL A 22 7.74 -4.49 7.27
CA VAL A 22 8.42 -5.15 8.39
C VAL A 22 7.71 -6.45 8.67
N VAL A 23 8.48 -7.53 8.74
CA VAL A 23 7.98 -8.83 9.20
C VAL A 23 8.34 -8.95 10.68
N ALA A 24 7.33 -9.12 11.51
CA ALA A 24 7.52 -9.27 12.96
C ALA A 24 6.76 -10.52 13.41
N GLY A 25 7.49 -11.62 13.64
CA GLY A 25 6.85 -12.90 13.92
C GLY A 25 6.02 -13.37 12.72
N ASP A 26 4.73 -13.57 12.93
CA ASP A 26 3.81 -13.96 11.86
C ASP A 26 3.09 -12.77 11.22
N ARG A 27 3.45 -11.54 11.58
CA ARG A 27 2.80 -10.33 11.10
C ARG A 27 3.65 -9.62 10.06
N VAL A 28 3.01 -9.10 9.02
CA VAL A 28 3.64 -8.25 8.02
C VAL A 28 2.94 -6.91 8.05
N HIS A 29 3.72 -5.85 8.29
CA HIS A 29 3.21 -4.48 8.25
C HIS A 29 3.79 -3.80 7.03
N VAL A 30 2.92 -3.41 6.10
CA VAL A 30 3.35 -2.68 4.91
C VAL A 30 3.11 -1.20 5.16
N ALA A 31 4.16 -0.41 5.01
CA ALA A 31 4.12 1.04 5.23
C ALA A 31 3.16 1.72 4.27
N GLY A 32 2.77 2.94 4.61
CA GLY A 32 2.02 3.79 3.69
C GLY A 32 2.72 3.82 2.34
N THR A 33 2.01 3.44 1.29
CA THR A 33 2.56 3.23 -0.03
C THR A 33 1.94 4.22 -0.99
N ALA A 34 2.78 5.12 -1.53
CA ALA A 34 2.39 6.12 -2.49
C ALA A 34 2.59 5.59 -3.92
N PRO A 35 1.94 6.20 -4.92
CA PRO A 35 2.06 5.74 -6.31
C PRO A 35 3.35 6.22 -6.96
N ILE A 36 4.49 5.75 -6.44
CA ILE A 36 5.82 6.12 -6.93
C ILE A 36 6.32 5.02 -7.85
N PRO A 37 6.36 5.26 -9.18
CA PRO A 37 6.90 4.26 -10.09
C PRO A 37 8.42 4.15 -9.93
N VAL A 38 9.00 3.05 -10.43
CA VAL A 38 10.46 2.90 -10.44
C VAL A 38 11.09 4.01 -11.28
N GLU A 39 10.45 4.37 -12.39
CA GLU A 39 10.90 5.46 -13.26
C GLU A 39 9.73 6.32 -13.67
N GLY A 40 9.97 7.61 -13.86
CA GLY A 40 8.98 8.54 -14.37
C GLY A 40 8.06 9.11 -13.32
N ASP A 41 7.00 9.73 -13.79
CA ASP A 41 6.04 10.43 -12.94
C ASP A 41 4.93 9.49 -12.44
N PRO A 42 4.29 9.81 -11.30
CA PRO A 42 3.10 9.05 -10.88
C PRO A 42 2.01 9.08 -11.96
N PRO A 43 1.22 8.02 -12.08
CA PRO A 43 0.04 8.07 -12.96
C PRO A 43 -0.88 9.20 -12.54
N GLU A 44 -1.70 9.71 -13.47
CA GLU A 44 -2.55 10.86 -13.16
C GLU A 44 -3.85 10.51 -12.43
N GLY A 45 -4.50 9.43 -12.81
CA GLY A 45 -5.83 9.08 -12.27
C GLY A 45 -5.79 8.28 -10.99
N ALA A 46 -6.84 8.40 -10.19
CA ALA A 46 -6.94 7.69 -8.91
C ALA A 46 -6.95 6.16 -9.09
N TYR A 47 -7.57 5.66 -10.15
CA TYR A 47 -7.57 4.23 -10.44
C TYR A 47 -6.16 3.71 -10.68
N ASP A 48 -5.41 4.36 -11.58
CA ASP A 48 -4.05 3.92 -11.91
C ASP A 48 -3.10 4.11 -10.74
N GLN A 49 -3.26 5.18 -9.96
CA GLN A 49 -2.46 5.38 -8.75
C GLN A 49 -2.73 4.28 -7.73
N THR A 50 -3.99 3.91 -7.54
CA THR A 50 -4.35 2.83 -6.62
C THR A 50 -3.76 1.50 -7.09
N ARG A 51 -3.86 1.21 -8.39
CA ARG A 51 -3.28 -0.01 -8.96
C ARG A 51 -1.76 -0.06 -8.69
N LEU A 52 -1.07 1.04 -8.90
CA LEU A 52 0.37 1.09 -8.66
C LEU A 52 0.71 0.90 -7.17
N CYS A 53 -0.02 1.56 -6.27
CA CYS A 53 0.16 1.33 -4.84
C CYS A 53 0.01 -0.15 -4.50
N LEU A 54 -1.00 -0.82 -5.04
CA LEU A 54 -1.25 -2.23 -4.76
C LEU A 54 -0.19 -3.13 -5.38
N GLU A 55 0.34 -2.79 -6.55
CA GLU A 55 1.47 -3.53 -7.14
C GLU A 55 2.70 -3.47 -6.22
N ILE A 56 3.00 -2.29 -5.70
CA ILE A 56 4.14 -2.11 -4.78
C ILE A 56 3.91 -2.90 -3.50
N ILE A 57 2.70 -2.84 -2.95
CA ILE A 57 2.33 -3.62 -1.77
C ILE A 57 2.47 -5.11 -2.04
N GLY A 58 1.97 -5.59 -3.20
CA GLY A 58 2.06 -6.99 -3.58
C GLY A 58 3.50 -7.48 -3.66
N GLY A 59 4.39 -6.66 -4.23
CA GLY A 59 5.82 -6.98 -4.29
C GLY A 59 6.46 -7.06 -2.90
N ALA A 60 6.10 -6.14 -2.01
CA ALA A 60 6.61 -6.16 -0.63
C ALA A 60 6.10 -7.39 0.12
N LEU A 61 4.82 -7.73 -0.04
CA LEU A 61 4.24 -8.93 0.56
C LEU A 61 4.98 -10.19 0.09
N GLU A 62 5.22 -10.30 -1.21
CA GLU A 62 5.92 -11.45 -1.78
C GLU A 62 7.31 -11.61 -1.18
N ARG A 63 8.06 -10.52 -1.07
CA ARG A 63 9.39 -10.56 -0.45
C ARG A 63 9.33 -10.89 1.05
N ALA A 64 8.19 -10.62 1.68
CA ALA A 64 7.96 -10.97 3.08
C ALA A 64 7.47 -12.42 3.26
N GLY A 65 7.20 -13.14 2.17
CA GLY A 65 6.68 -14.49 2.23
C GLY A 65 5.16 -14.57 2.29
N ALA A 66 4.47 -13.50 1.92
CA ALA A 66 3.01 -13.41 1.95
C ALA A 66 2.44 -13.16 0.55
N THR A 67 1.14 -13.21 0.44
CA THR A 67 0.40 -12.82 -0.77
C THR A 67 -0.76 -11.94 -0.36
N PHE A 68 -1.49 -11.39 -1.33
CA PHE A 68 -2.70 -10.62 -1.04
C PHE A 68 -3.72 -11.43 -0.22
N ALA A 69 -3.74 -12.76 -0.40
CA ALA A 69 -4.66 -13.61 0.35
C ALA A 69 -4.42 -13.58 1.87
N ASP A 70 -3.21 -13.20 2.28
CA ASP A 70 -2.84 -13.11 3.69
C ASP A 70 -3.19 -11.76 4.32
N VAL A 71 -3.63 -10.78 3.51
CA VAL A 71 -3.93 -9.44 3.98
C VAL A 71 -5.21 -9.45 4.82
N VAL A 72 -5.11 -8.89 6.02
CA VAL A 72 -6.23 -8.81 6.95
C VAL A 72 -6.75 -7.39 7.11
N ARG A 73 -5.96 -6.38 6.69
CA ARG A 73 -6.36 -4.98 6.82
C ARG A 73 -5.71 -4.13 5.76
N THR A 74 -6.49 -3.19 5.22
CA THR A 74 -5.98 -2.10 4.39
C THR A 74 -6.51 -0.77 4.92
N ARG A 75 -5.71 0.30 4.75
CA ARG A 75 -6.16 1.67 4.99
C ARG A 75 -5.78 2.49 3.79
N THR A 76 -6.78 3.18 3.23
CA THR A 76 -6.61 4.01 2.04
C THR A 76 -6.83 5.47 2.41
N TYR A 77 -5.91 6.31 1.99
CA TYR A 77 -5.96 7.76 2.20
C TYR A 77 -6.11 8.44 0.85
N LEU A 78 -7.16 9.24 0.71
CA LEU A 78 -7.45 9.98 -0.52
C LEU A 78 -7.31 11.47 -0.25
N THR A 79 -6.91 12.24 -1.27
CA THR A 79 -6.90 13.69 -1.17
C THR A 79 -8.23 14.32 -1.60
N GLU A 80 -9.05 13.56 -2.37
CA GLU A 80 -10.34 14.04 -2.86
C GLU A 80 -11.40 12.96 -2.68
N ALA A 81 -12.53 13.31 -2.06
CA ALA A 81 -13.62 12.35 -1.83
C ALA A 81 -14.15 11.76 -3.14
N GLU A 82 -14.15 12.54 -4.22
CA GLU A 82 -14.65 12.10 -5.52
C GLU A 82 -13.79 10.99 -6.16
N ASP A 83 -12.59 10.76 -5.64
CA ASP A 83 -11.74 9.67 -6.13
C ASP A 83 -12.11 8.31 -5.54
N TRP A 84 -13.02 8.28 -4.56
CA TRP A 84 -13.37 7.03 -3.89
C TRP A 84 -13.91 5.95 -4.83
N PRO A 85 -14.81 6.24 -5.80
CA PRO A 85 -15.29 5.19 -6.70
C PRO A 85 -14.17 4.51 -7.49
N GLU A 86 -13.23 5.29 -8.03
CA GLU A 86 -12.13 4.74 -8.83
C GLU A 86 -11.11 3.99 -7.97
N ALA A 87 -10.75 4.54 -6.82
CA ALA A 87 -9.86 3.87 -5.89
C ALA A 87 -10.51 2.59 -5.36
N GLY A 88 -11.80 2.64 -5.05
CA GLY A 88 -12.56 1.48 -4.59
C GLY A 88 -12.63 0.39 -5.64
N ARG A 89 -12.80 0.76 -6.91
CA ARG A 89 -12.83 -0.21 -8.00
C ARG A 89 -11.50 -0.95 -8.12
N ALA A 90 -10.39 -0.23 -8.09
CA ALA A 90 -9.06 -0.83 -8.14
C ALA A 90 -8.80 -1.74 -6.94
N HIS A 91 -9.15 -1.29 -5.75
CA HIS A 91 -9.02 -2.09 -4.52
C HIS A 91 -9.88 -3.36 -4.62
N GLY A 92 -11.11 -3.24 -5.11
CA GLY A 92 -12.01 -4.38 -5.26
C GLY A 92 -11.52 -5.41 -6.25
N GLU A 93 -10.83 -4.99 -7.31
CA GLU A 93 -10.26 -5.94 -8.27
C GLU A 93 -9.21 -6.85 -7.65
N VAL A 94 -8.49 -6.36 -6.64
CA VAL A 94 -7.49 -7.16 -5.92
C VAL A 94 -8.11 -7.93 -4.76
N PHE A 95 -8.98 -7.28 -3.98
CA PHE A 95 -9.43 -7.80 -2.69
C PHE A 95 -10.87 -8.30 -2.69
N GLY A 96 -11.56 -8.31 -3.83
CA GLY A 96 -12.98 -8.66 -3.87
C GLY A 96 -13.33 -10.01 -3.29
N GLU A 97 -12.43 -10.99 -3.41
CA GLU A 97 -12.62 -12.35 -2.85
C GLU A 97 -11.98 -12.49 -1.47
N ILE A 98 -10.95 -11.69 -1.17
CA ILE A 98 -10.19 -11.79 0.08
C ILE A 98 -10.93 -11.09 1.22
N ARG A 99 -11.45 -9.90 0.92
CA ARG A 99 -12.31 -9.13 1.82
C ARG A 99 -11.66 -8.75 3.16
N PRO A 100 -10.49 -8.13 3.17
CA PRO A 100 -9.87 -7.67 4.42
C PRO A 100 -10.71 -6.58 5.07
N ALA A 101 -10.50 -6.38 6.37
CA ALA A 101 -11.02 -5.17 7.02
C ALA A 101 -10.38 -3.96 6.34
N SER A 102 -11.17 -2.96 5.98
CA SER A 102 -10.66 -1.83 5.22
C SER A 102 -11.28 -0.52 5.69
N THR A 103 -10.45 0.52 5.72
CA THR A 103 -10.89 1.88 6.03
C THR A 103 -10.38 2.80 4.94
N CYS A 104 -11.22 3.71 4.49
CA CYS A 104 -10.83 4.73 3.53
C CYS A 104 -11.23 6.09 4.09
N VAL A 105 -10.28 7.04 4.13
CA VAL A 105 -10.52 8.39 4.63
C VAL A 105 -9.94 9.41 3.67
N VAL A 106 -10.49 10.61 3.70
CA VAL A 106 -9.97 11.74 2.95
C VAL A 106 -9.10 12.55 3.89
N VAL A 107 -7.89 12.86 3.43
CA VAL A 107 -6.91 13.63 4.20
C VAL A 107 -6.69 14.98 3.51
N LYS A 108 -6.10 15.92 4.25
CA LYS A 108 -5.85 17.25 3.73
C LYS A 108 -4.89 17.25 2.54
N ALA A 109 -3.82 16.44 2.63
CA ALA A 109 -2.79 16.37 1.60
C ALA A 109 -1.93 15.13 1.83
N LEU A 110 -1.21 14.73 0.81
CA LEU A 110 -0.14 13.72 0.90
C LEU A 110 1.19 14.42 0.67
N VAL A 111 2.31 13.69 0.82
CA VAL A 111 3.64 14.32 0.81
C VAL A 111 4.03 14.95 -0.52
N ASP A 112 3.45 14.48 -1.62
CA ASP A 112 3.67 15.05 -2.95
C ASP A 112 2.31 15.48 -3.51
N PRO A 113 2.20 16.70 -4.08
CA PRO A 113 0.90 17.18 -4.57
C PRO A 113 0.32 16.36 -5.73
N ARG A 114 1.12 15.54 -6.39
CA ARG A 114 0.65 14.67 -7.47
C ARG A 114 -0.01 13.40 -6.93
N PHE A 115 0.21 13.05 -5.66
CA PHE A 115 -0.38 11.85 -5.06
C PHE A 115 -1.84 12.11 -4.72
N ARG A 116 -2.71 11.26 -5.21
CA ARG A 116 -4.16 11.28 -4.92
C ARG A 116 -4.54 10.17 -3.95
N VAL A 117 -3.68 9.16 -3.79
CA VAL A 117 -3.97 8.01 -2.95
C VAL A 117 -2.69 7.49 -2.29
N GLU A 118 -2.84 6.97 -1.08
CA GLU A 118 -1.80 6.23 -0.38
C GLU A 118 -2.46 5.08 0.36
N ILE A 119 -1.82 3.92 0.39
CA ILE A 119 -2.42 2.72 0.98
C ILE A 119 -1.41 2.03 1.89
N GLU A 120 -1.87 1.57 3.04
CA GLU A 120 -1.09 0.70 3.91
C GLU A 120 -1.83 -0.62 4.11
N ALA A 121 -1.10 -1.67 4.45
CA ALA A 121 -1.68 -3.00 4.61
C ALA A 121 -1.02 -3.77 5.74
N GLU A 122 -1.77 -4.71 6.30
CA GLU A 122 -1.27 -5.64 7.29
C GLU A 122 -1.67 -7.05 6.86
N ALA A 123 -0.75 -8.00 7.02
CA ALA A 123 -0.99 -9.39 6.67
C ALA A 123 -0.54 -10.31 7.80
N VAL A 124 -1.08 -11.52 7.80
CA VAL A 124 -0.70 -12.55 8.77
C VAL A 124 -0.23 -13.76 7.99
N LEU A 125 1.01 -14.17 8.25
CA LEU A 125 1.61 -15.32 7.58
C LEU A 125 0.96 -16.60 8.07
N SER A 126 0.70 -17.51 7.14
CA SER A 126 0.21 -18.84 7.48
C SER A 126 1.34 -19.66 8.10
N PRO A 127 1.02 -20.54 9.05
CA PRO A 127 2.01 -21.43 9.64
C PRO A 127 2.60 -22.43 8.66
#